data_6e2ad5c94ea59324fde8d555da81a2ad
#
_entry.id   6e2ad5c94ea59324fde8d555da81a2ad
#
_cell.length_a   1.000
_cell.length_b   1.000
_cell.length_c   1.000
_cell.angle_alpha   90.00
_cell.angle_beta   90.00
_cell.angle_gamma   90.00
#
_symmetry.space_group_name_H-M   'P 1'
#
loop_
_entity.id
_entity.type
_entity.pdbx_description
1 polymer ?
#
loop_
_entity_poly.entity_id
_entity_poly.type
_entity_poly.pdbx_seq_one_letter_code
_entity_poly.pdbx_strand_id
1 'polypeptide(L)'
;MIAKTSQGRTRWLVEHLGKGADSRSRLMAVLLPTREDRTALERIIGPCRWELQWTCTCREAIDAFRRTSPPIVICDRDLPDGDWRQLWDILARDLSPPMFIVTSRLADDALWAEVLNVGGYDLLLKPFRAEEVIRMVHTAATQIPPAKANPHQASAISCR
;
A
#
# COMPACT_ATOMS: atom_id res chain seq x y z
N MET A 1 21.44 -3.47 32.04
CA MET A 1 21.29 -3.97 30.67
C MET A 1 20.10 -3.30 30.02
N ILE A 2 20.37 -2.50 29.06
CA ILE A 2 19.46 -1.44 28.56
C ILE A 2 18.66 -2.03 27.41
N ALA A 3 17.36 -2.24 27.62
CA ALA A 3 16.41 -2.41 26.54
C ALA A 3 16.28 -1.07 25.78
N LYS A 4 17.11 -0.87 24.76
CA LYS A 4 16.96 0.26 23.85
C LYS A 4 15.74 0.02 22.95
N THR A 5 14.66 0.47 23.42
CA THR A 5 13.43 0.99 22.87
C THR A 5 13.30 0.89 21.35
N SER A 6 12.35 0.05 20.92
CA SER A 6 11.82 -0.06 19.55
C SER A 6 11.31 1.29 19.00
N GLN A 7 10.92 2.21 19.86
CA GLN A 7 10.44 3.56 19.52
C GLN A 7 11.45 4.43 18.75
N GLY A 8 12.75 4.28 19.00
CA GLY A 8 13.78 5.07 18.31
C GLY A 8 13.97 4.68 16.84
N ARG A 9 13.83 3.38 16.51
CA ARG A 9 13.93 2.87 15.13
C ARG A 9 12.72 3.24 14.30
N THR A 10 11.53 3.18 14.90
CA THR A 10 10.28 3.58 14.24
C THR A 10 10.27 5.06 13.91
N ARG A 11 10.74 5.91 14.81
CA ARG A 11 10.86 7.35 14.61
C ARG A 11 11.85 7.70 13.49
N TRP A 12 13.00 7.04 13.45
CA TRP A 12 13.99 7.24 12.39
C TRP A 12 13.43 6.85 11.01
N LEU A 13 12.71 5.73 10.93
CA LEU A 13 12.05 5.28 9.70
C LEU A 13 11.01 6.30 9.22
N VAL A 14 10.18 6.82 10.12
CA VAL A 14 9.17 7.85 9.80
C VAL A 14 9.82 9.13 9.27
N GLU A 15 10.93 9.57 9.86
CA GLU A 15 11.63 10.80 9.45
C GLU A 15 12.33 10.67 8.09
N HIS A 16 12.73 9.45 7.69
CA HIS A 16 13.47 9.20 6.45
C HIS A 16 12.59 8.76 5.27
N LEU A 17 11.36 8.31 5.53
CA LEU A 17 10.37 7.99 4.49
C LEU A 17 9.91 9.24 3.69
N GLY A 18 10.26 10.43 4.14
CA GLY A 18 9.73 11.70 3.63
C GLY A 18 10.59 12.46 2.65
N LYS A 19 11.83 12.07 2.39
CA LYS A 19 12.73 12.88 1.58
C LYS A 19 12.83 12.35 0.15
N GLY A 20 12.11 12.99 -0.78
CA GLY A 20 12.37 12.90 -2.21
C GLY A 20 11.34 12.18 -3.10
N ALA A 21 10.15 11.86 -2.61
CA ALA A 21 9.10 11.25 -3.45
C ALA A 21 8.08 12.30 -3.92
N ASP A 22 7.76 12.28 -5.20
CA ASP A 22 6.66 13.04 -5.81
C ASP A 22 5.32 12.68 -5.13
N SER A 23 4.39 13.64 -5.08
CA SER A 23 3.08 13.49 -4.41
C SER A 23 2.31 12.22 -4.83
N ARG A 24 2.47 11.78 -6.07
CA ARG A 24 1.84 10.55 -6.61
C ARG A 24 2.47 9.26 -6.09
N SER A 25 3.74 9.28 -5.73
CA SER A 25 4.43 8.10 -5.20
C SER A 25 4.12 7.78 -3.75
N ARG A 26 3.26 8.57 -3.11
CA ARG A 26 2.84 8.39 -1.71
C ARG A 26 1.36 8.07 -1.54
N LEU A 27 0.66 7.79 -2.63
CA LEU A 27 -0.73 7.34 -2.56
C LEU A 27 -0.77 5.83 -2.30
N MET A 28 -1.61 5.44 -1.38
CA MET A 28 -1.86 4.04 -1.03
C MET A 28 -3.36 3.77 -1.04
N ALA A 29 -3.81 2.85 -1.86
CA ALA A 29 -5.18 2.38 -1.77
C ALA A 29 -5.30 1.31 -0.67
N VAL A 30 -6.33 1.43 0.14
CA VAL A 30 -6.56 0.53 1.27
C VAL A 30 -7.97 -0.01 1.23
N LEU A 31 -8.08 -1.32 1.08
CA LEU A 31 -9.33 -2.05 1.08
C LEU A 31 -9.43 -2.94 2.32
N LEU A 32 -9.93 -2.35 3.40
CA LEU A 32 -10.16 -3.01 4.68
C LEU A 32 -11.63 -2.84 5.08
N PRO A 33 -12.43 -3.93 5.13
CA PRO A 33 -13.85 -3.85 5.45
C PRO A 33 -14.13 -3.41 6.89
N THR A 34 -13.29 -3.81 7.84
CA THR A 34 -13.54 -3.55 9.25
C THR A 34 -13.00 -2.21 9.72
N ARG A 35 -13.77 -1.52 10.55
CA ARG A 35 -13.37 -0.23 11.13
C ARG A 35 -12.14 -0.35 12.04
N GLU A 36 -12.04 -1.47 12.77
CA GLU A 36 -10.92 -1.73 13.68
C GLU A 36 -9.60 -1.79 12.92
N ASP A 37 -9.56 -2.57 11.84
CA ASP A 37 -8.36 -2.72 11.02
C ASP A 37 -7.97 -1.39 10.36
N ARG A 38 -8.96 -0.61 9.90
CA ARG A 38 -8.73 0.74 9.35
C ARG A 38 -8.09 1.67 10.38
N THR A 39 -8.68 1.74 11.56
CA THR A 39 -8.17 2.60 12.64
C THR A 39 -6.76 2.18 13.07
N ALA A 40 -6.50 0.87 13.15
CA ALA A 40 -5.18 0.34 13.49
C ALA A 40 -4.14 0.72 12.42
N LEU A 41 -4.46 0.53 11.14
CA LEU A 41 -3.55 0.86 10.04
C LEU A 41 -3.31 2.38 9.96
N GLU A 42 -4.36 3.19 10.09
CA GLU A 42 -4.27 4.65 10.05
C GLU A 42 -3.36 5.20 11.15
N ARG A 43 -3.43 4.66 12.36
CA ARG A 43 -2.53 5.05 13.46
C ARG A 43 -1.07 4.75 13.16
N ILE A 44 -0.81 3.67 12.42
CA ILE A 44 0.56 3.26 12.07
C ILE A 44 1.09 4.08 10.88
N ILE A 45 0.30 4.22 9.82
CA ILE A 45 0.72 4.82 8.55
C ILE A 45 0.55 6.33 8.53
N GLY A 46 -0.42 6.90 9.24
CA GLY A 46 -0.70 8.33 9.25
C GLY A 46 0.54 9.20 9.50
N PRO A 47 1.41 8.89 10.48
CA PRO A 47 2.64 9.63 10.71
C PRO A 47 3.66 9.55 9.57
N CYS A 48 3.54 8.57 8.68
CA CYS A 48 4.50 8.30 7.59
C CYS A 48 4.28 9.16 6.33
N ARG A 49 3.33 10.11 6.36
CA ARG A 49 2.99 11.00 5.24
C ARG A 49 2.52 10.28 3.97
N TRP A 50 1.88 9.13 4.10
CA TRP A 50 1.15 8.48 3.03
C TRP A 50 -0.26 9.03 2.94
N GLU A 51 -0.72 9.28 1.73
CA GLU A 51 -2.11 9.57 1.45
C GLU A 51 -2.87 8.25 1.33
N LEU A 52 -3.82 8.01 2.22
CA LEU A 52 -4.60 6.77 2.27
C LEU A 52 -5.93 6.96 1.55
N GLN A 53 -6.12 6.23 0.47
CA GLN A 53 -7.38 6.14 -0.25
C GLN A 53 -8.16 4.92 0.22
N TRP A 54 -9.16 5.16 1.05
CA TRP A 54 -9.98 4.11 1.65
C TRP A 54 -11.08 3.64 0.72
N THR A 55 -11.24 2.33 0.61
CA THR A 55 -12.34 1.67 -0.08
C THR A 55 -12.88 0.52 0.77
N CYS A 56 -14.13 0.13 0.53
CA CYS A 56 -14.82 -0.92 1.29
C CYS A 56 -15.07 -2.17 0.46
N THR A 57 -15.10 -2.02 -0.86
CA THR A 57 -15.50 -3.06 -1.81
C THR A 57 -14.49 -3.18 -2.94
N CYS A 58 -14.43 -4.35 -3.58
CA CYS A 58 -13.61 -4.57 -4.76
C CYS A 58 -13.94 -3.58 -5.87
N ARG A 59 -15.23 -3.29 -6.08
CA ARG A 59 -15.68 -2.34 -7.10
C ARG A 59 -15.11 -0.94 -6.85
N GLU A 60 -15.24 -0.44 -5.63
CA GLU A 60 -14.66 0.86 -5.24
C GLU A 60 -13.14 0.88 -5.43
N ALA A 61 -12.44 -0.20 -5.06
CA ALA A 61 -11.00 -0.31 -5.21
C ALA A 61 -10.57 -0.27 -6.68
N ILE A 62 -11.28 -0.98 -7.57
CA ILE A 62 -11.01 -0.97 -9.01
C ILE A 62 -11.23 0.43 -9.59
N ASP A 63 -12.34 1.08 -9.23
CA ASP A 63 -12.64 2.43 -9.73
C ASP A 63 -11.63 3.46 -9.20
N ALA A 64 -11.21 3.32 -7.95
CA ALA A 64 -10.17 4.15 -7.36
C ALA A 64 -8.83 3.94 -8.08
N PHE A 65 -8.43 2.69 -8.30
CA PHE A 65 -7.19 2.35 -9.00
C PHE A 65 -7.15 2.93 -10.42
N ARG A 66 -8.24 2.82 -11.16
CA ARG A 66 -8.35 3.37 -12.52
C ARG A 66 -8.17 4.90 -12.58
N ARG A 67 -8.58 5.60 -11.52
CA ARG A 67 -8.46 7.07 -11.44
C ARG A 67 -7.08 7.54 -10.99
N THR A 68 -6.47 6.84 -10.07
CA THR A 68 -5.30 7.35 -9.33
C THR A 68 -4.04 6.51 -9.48
N SER A 69 -4.17 5.26 -9.95
CA SER A 69 -3.07 4.29 -10.10
C SER A 69 -2.10 4.30 -8.89
N PRO A 70 -2.60 4.03 -7.67
CA PRO A 70 -1.76 4.05 -6.49
C PRO A 70 -0.66 2.98 -6.59
N PRO A 71 0.59 3.32 -6.26
CA PRO A 71 1.70 2.38 -6.38
C PRO A 71 1.68 1.26 -5.32
N ILE A 72 0.93 1.44 -4.24
CA ILE A 72 0.75 0.42 -3.20
C ILE A 72 -0.75 0.20 -2.98
N VAL A 73 -1.13 -1.06 -2.90
CA VAL A 73 -2.50 -1.49 -2.55
C VAL A 73 -2.42 -2.45 -1.38
N ILE A 74 -3.12 -2.13 -0.30
CA ILE A 74 -3.32 -3.04 0.84
C ILE A 74 -4.76 -3.55 0.79
N CYS A 75 -4.92 -4.86 0.73
CA CYS A 75 -6.21 -5.51 0.54
C CYS A 75 -6.44 -6.58 1.58
N ASP A 76 -7.63 -6.61 2.20
CA ASP A 76 -8.04 -7.73 3.03
C ASP A 76 -8.24 -9.00 2.18
N ARG A 77 -7.87 -10.15 2.74
CA ARG A 77 -8.16 -11.43 2.14
C ARG A 77 -9.65 -11.65 1.92
N ASP A 78 -10.44 -11.32 2.94
CA ASP A 78 -11.88 -11.58 2.98
C ASP A 78 -12.65 -10.28 2.69
N LEU A 79 -13.19 -10.16 1.50
CA LEU A 79 -13.90 -8.98 1.03
C LEU A 79 -15.42 -9.23 0.96
N PRO A 80 -16.26 -8.20 1.16
CA PRO A 80 -17.70 -8.36 1.18
C PRO A 80 -18.31 -8.67 -0.19
N ASP A 81 -17.65 -8.29 -1.27
CA ASP A 81 -18.16 -8.38 -2.65
C ASP A 81 -17.25 -9.15 -3.61
N GLY A 82 -16.27 -9.88 -3.08
CA GLY A 82 -15.35 -10.64 -3.93
C GLY A 82 -14.21 -11.28 -3.16
N ASP A 83 -13.17 -11.63 -3.90
CA ASP A 83 -11.94 -12.23 -3.41
C ASP A 83 -10.76 -11.34 -3.80
N TRP A 84 -9.74 -11.27 -2.95
CA TRP A 84 -8.50 -10.57 -3.22
C TRP A 84 -7.82 -11.02 -4.53
N ARG A 85 -7.98 -12.30 -4.93
CA ARG A 85 -7.43 -12.83 -6.18
C ARG A 85 -8.08 -12.19 -7.40
N GLN A 86 -9.39 -12.05 -7.37
CA GLN A 86 -10.14 -11.40 -8.46
C GLN A 86 -9.72 -9.93 -8.60
N LEU A 87 -9.54 -9.23 -7.48
CA LEU A 87 -9.03 -7.87 -7.48
C LEU A 87 -7.62 -7.83 -8.07
N TRP A 88 -6.73 -8.70 -7.61
CA TRP A 88 -5.37 -8.77 -8.12
C TRP A 88 -5.32 -9.06 -9.63
N ASP A 89 -6.11 -10.02 -10.12
CA ASP A 89 -6.17 -10.36 -11.54
C ASP A 89 -6.52 -9.15 -12.43
N ILE A 90 -7.31 -8.23 -11.91
CA ILE A 90 -7.65 -6.98 -12.62
C ILE A 90 -6.50 -5.99 -12.55
N LEU A 91 -5.93 -5.77 -11.36
CA LEU A 91 -4.87 -4.78 -11.16
C LEU A 91 -3.54 -5.19 -11.80
N ALA A 92 -3.25 -6.49 -11.83
CA ALA A 92 -2.02 -7.03 -12.42
C ALA A 92 -1.93 -6.84 -13.94
N ARG A 93 -3.05 -6.57 -14.61
CA ARG A 93 -3.08 -6.30 -16.06
C ARG A 93 -2.72 -4.87 -16.43
N ASP A 94 -2.56 -4.00 -15.45
CA ASP A 94 -2.13 -2.63 -15.69
C ASP A 94 -0.68 -2.59 -16.20
N LEU A 95 -0.33 -1.52 -16.92
CA LEU A 95 1.03 -1.30 -17.40
C LEU A 95 2.04 -1.09 -16.26
N SER A 96 1.54 -0.69 -15.09
CA SER A 96 2.32 -0.52 -13.88
C SER A 96 1.54 -1.12 -12.70
N PRO A 97 1.58 -2.45 -12.52
CA PRO A 97 0.89 -3.10 -11.41
C PRO A 97 1.36 -2.55 -10.07
N PRO A 98 0.46 -2.41 -9.09
CA PRO A 98 0.83 -1.92 -7.76
C PRO A 98 1.61 -2.98 -6.97
N MET A 99 2.34 -2.54 -5.95
CA MET A 99 2.80 -3.42 -4.87
C MET A 99 1.57 -3.86 -4.07
N PHE A 100 1.11 -5.08 -4.31
CA PHE A 100 -0.13 -5.59 -3.76
C PHE A 100 0.12 -6.41 -2.50
N ILE A 101 -0.35 -5.91 -1.38
CA ILE A 101 -0.18 -6.50 -0.04
C ILE A 101 -1.52 -7.05 0.41
N VAL A 102 -1.57 -8.34 0.69
CA VAL A 102 -2.76 -8.99 1.26
C VAL A 102 -2.67 -8.97 2.77
N THR A 103 -3.79 -8.74 3.45
CA THR A 103 -3.87 -8.82 4.92
C THR A 103 -4.79 -9.95 5.35
N SER A 104 -4.43 -10.67 6.40
CA SER A 104 -5.24 -11.78 6.93
C SER A 104 -5.00 -12.00 8.43
N ARG A 105 -6.03 -12.48 9.14
CA ARG A 105 -5.88 -13.00 10.50
C ARG A 105 -5.29 -14.40 10.52
N LEU A 106 -5.43 -15.13 9.41
CA LEU A 106 -4.90 -16.47 9.19
C LEU A 106 -3.79 -16.40 8.13
N ALA A 107 -2.70 -15.72 8.46
CA ALA A 107 -1.53 -15.66 7.61
C ALA A 107 -0.69 -16.92 7.87
N ASP A 108 -0.92 -17.96 7.09
CA ASP A 108 -0.13 -19.17 7.06
C ASP A 108 0.82 -19.21 5.86
N ASP A 109 1.74 -20.18 5.87
CA ASP A 109 2.72 -20.33 4.80
C ASP A 109 2.06 -20.63 3.45
N ALA A 110 0.89 -21.28 3.43
CA ALA A 110 0.17 -21.58 2.21
C ALA A 110 -0.41 -20.32 1.57
N LEU A 111 -1.03 -19.44 2.35
CA LEU A 111 -1.55 -18.17 1.86
C LEU A 111 -0.39 -17.24 1.42
N TRP A 112 0.69 -17.21 2.18
CA TRP A 112 1.87 -16.43 1.81
C TRP A 112 2.46 -16.88 0.46
N ALA A 113 2.65 -18.19 0.30
CA ALA A 113 3.12 -18.77 -0.97
C ALA A 113 2.16 -18.48 -2.12
N GLU A 114 0.85 -18.54 -1.88
CA GLU A 114 -0.15 -18.22 -2.88
C GLU A 114 -0.08 -16.76 -3.35
N VAL A 115 0.01 -15.81 -2.41
CA VAL A 115 0.14 -14.38 -2.73
C VAL A 115 1.36 -14.12 -3.59
N LEU A 116 2.52 -14.70 -3.24
CA LEU A 116 3.74 -14.54 -4.03
C LEU A 116 3.67 -15.23 -5.39
N ASN A 117 3.08 -16.42 -5.47
CA ASN A 117 2.98 -17.17 -6.72
C ASN A 117 2.13 -16.47 -7.78
N VAL A 118 1.10 -15.72 -7.38
CA VAL A 118 0.30 -14.93 -8.33
C VAL A 118 0.93 -13.58 -8.66
N GLY A 119 2.06 -13.23 -8.05
CA GLY A 119 2.76 -11.97 -8.25
C GLY A 119 2.37 -10.85 -7.30
N GLY A 120 1.66 -11.16 -6.22
CA GLY A 120 1.47 -10.23 -5.10
C GLY A 120 2.80 -9.90 -4.43
N TYR A 121 2.84 -8.79 -3.70
CA TYR A 121 4.07 -8.33 -3.08
C TYR A 121 4.38 -9.05 -1.76
N ASP A 122 3.43 -9.10 -0.85
CA ASP A 122 3.62 -9.77 0.46
C ASP A 122 2.28 -9.97 1.19
N LEU A 123 2.34 -10.67 2.32
CA LEU A 123 1.22 -10.96 3.22
C LEU A 123 1.46 -10.31 4.60
N LEU A 124 0.49 -9.56 5.07
CA LEU A 124 0.54 -8.85 6.36
C LEU A 124 -0.44 -9.47 7.36
N LEU A 125 0.09 -9.91 8.50
CA LEU A 125 -0.71 -10.53 9.56
C LEU A 125 -1.50 -9.48 10.35
N LYS A 126 -2.75 -9.80 10.67
CA LYS A 126 -3.55 -9.06 11.65
C LYS A 126 -3.59 -9.77 13.01
N PRO A 127 -3.58 -9.04 14.14
CA PRO A 127 -3.56 -7.58 14.28
C PRO A 127 -2.24 -6.96 13.82
N PHE A 128 -2.32 -5.77 13.23
CA PHE A 128 -1.16 -5.08 12.66
C PHE A 128 -0.10 -4.73 13.70
N ARG A 129 1.14 -5.07 13.42
CA ARG A 129 2.30 -4.66 14.20
C ARG A 129 2.99 -3.48 13.50
N ALA A 130 3.16 -2.38 14.22
CA ALA A 130 3.68 -1.15 13.63
C ALA A 130 5.03 -1.33 12.92
N GLU A 131 5.97 -2.04 13.53
CA GLU A 131 7.29 -2.29 12.94
C GLU A 131 7.23 -3.07 11.63
N GLU A 132 6.34 -4.06 11.56
CA GLU A 132 6.15 -4.89 10.37
C GLU A 132 5.51 -4.10 9.24
N VAL A 133 4.43 -3.38 9.51
CA VAL A 133 3.73 -2.53 8.53
C VAL A 133 4.69 -1.47 7.97
N ILE A 134 5.38 -0.73 8.83
CA ILE A 134 6.29 0.35 8.41
C ILE A 134 7.44 -0.23 7.58
N ARG A 135 8.03 -1.34 8.00
CA ARG A 135 9.10 -2.00 7.26
C ARG A 135 8.64 -2.45 5.88
N MET A 136 7.47 -3.10 5.80
CA MET A 136 6.90 -3.60 4.55
C MET A 136 6.59 -2.46 3.58
N VAL A 137 5.90 -1.42 4.03
CA VAL A 137 5.58 -0.24 3.22
C VAL A 137 6.84 0.49 2.76
N HIS A 138 7.83 0.62 3.64
CA HIS A 138 9.12 1.22 3.27
C HIS A 138 9.82 0.42 2.17
N THR A 139 9.93 -0.89 2.34
CA THR A 139 10.58 -1.76 1.35
C THR A 139 9.84 -1.74 0.02
N ALA A 140 8.51 -1.81 0.03
CA ALA A 140 7.70 -1.67 -1.17
C ALA A 140 7.93 -0.32 -1.87
N ALA A 141 7.96 0.77 -1.11
CA ALA A 141 8.19 2.12 -1.64
C ALA A 141 9.55 2.27 -2.33
N THR A 142 10.59 1.59 -1.88
CA THR A 142 11.92 1.64 -2.53
C THR A 142 11.95 0.94 -3.88
N GLN A 143 10.98 0.08 -4.17
CA GLN A 143 10.86 -0.65 -5.43
C GLN A 143 9.94 0.03 -6.44
N ILE A 144 9.24 1.10 -6.03
CA ILE A 144 8.40 1.88 -6.94
C ILE A 144 9.31 2.67 -7.88
N PRO A 145 9.21 2.46 -9.22
CA PRO A 145 9.98 3.27 -10.16
C PRO A 145 9.56 4.74 -10.06
N PRO A 146 10.50 5.68 -10.26
CA PRO A 146 10.16 7.10 -10.29
C PRO A 146 9.09 7.34 -11.36
N ALA A 147 8.10 8.16 -11.02
CA ALA A 147 6.99 8.49 -11.92
C ALA A 147 7.56 8.97 -13.25
N LYS A 148 7.24 8.27 -14.34
CA LYS A 148 7.57 8.76 -15.69
C LYS A 148 6.86 10.09 -15.85
N ALA A 149 7.63 11.15 -16.11
CA ALA A 149 7.10 12.47 -16.39
C ALA A 149 6.04 12.36 -17.47
N ASN A 150 4.81 12.73 -17.16
CA ASN A 150 3.69 12.66 -18.08
C ASN A 150 3.92 13.70 -19.18
N PRO A 151 4.12 13.35 -20.47
CA PRO A 151 4.45 14.32 -21.52
C PRO A 151 3.32 15.33 -21.78
N HIS A 152 2.14 15.12 -21.23
CA HIS A 152 1.00 16.02 -21.41
C HIS A 152 0.94 17.24 -20.46
N GLN A 153 1.87 17.37 -19.50
CA GLN A 153 1.93 18.58 -18.65
C GLN A 153 2.96 19.61 -19.10
N ALA A 154 3.70 19.35 -20.17
CA ALA A 154 4.69 20.29 -20.71
C ALA A 154 4.08 21.37 -21.65
N SER A 155 2.77 21.37 -21.91
CA SER A 155 2.17 22.27 -22.90
C SER A 155 1.38 23.45 -22.32
N ALA A 156 1.53 23.78 -21.05
CA ALA A 156 0.77 24.88 -20.42
C ALA A 156 1.61 26.08 -19.99
N ILE A 157 2.88 26.19 -20.40
CA ILE A 157 3.68 27.40 -20.16
C ILE A 157 4.35 27.80 -21.47
N SER A 158 3.57 28.30 -22.40
CA SER A 158 4.06 29.18 -23.46
C SER A 158 2.91 30.04 -23.96
N CYS A 159 2.67 31.12 -23.29
CA CYS A 159 2.12 32.34 -23.87
C CYS A 159 2.32 33.52 -22.91
N ARG A 160 3.25 34.31 -23.27
CA ARG A 160 3.62 35.73 -23.02
C ARG A 160 4.90 35.93 -22.30
#